data_9eeffbc968e5b5751b297e184832bfc7
#
_entry.id   9eeffbc968e5b5751b297e184832bfc7
#
_cell.length_a   1.000
_cell.length_b   1.000
_cell.length_c   1.000
_cell.angle_alpha   90.00
_cell.angle_beta   90.00
_cell.angle_gamma   90.00
#
_symmetry.space_group_name_H-M   'P 1'
#
loop_
_entity.id
_entity.type
_entity.pdbx_description
1 polymer ?
#
loop_
_entity_poly.entity_id
_entity_poly.type
_entity_poly.pdbx_seq_one_letter_code
_entity_poly.pdbx_strand_id
1 'polypeptide(L)'
;MSETQQSGRQTRSGAPDGRSAAVAPQQGAPVPPASPSRDSLSSRQAGDRHAGDSLHTVYAARPQVDEWVPDHVLEGYQQATVHLGHDDEGEVVATFVRKDPKTLPFAARMQRWRFGALGHRLAVMYVHGWNDYFYRRHESEYWESLGIPFYAVDLRKFGRSLRDGQTPGYIENLHEYAAECNALRDLIVDEQGERVRILLVAHSQGGLSSALWVNSEQPHHIEGLALNSPWLELQGNRMLRLLSTPLVQAFRLGGGKTVLPIRDPGFYGRCISHATGGEWDYLDHPICDSAAFVPRAGWMQAIYNGQGEIARHLDIRIPVLVCTSDKTMLQTTWDEGMRRADSVLDIVAIRQAAINLGDMVTLATIRGGLHDLSLSYPDARRQYFGIVTRWAALMAWRRIIPPPRVTSALNAL
;
A
#
# COMPACT_ATOMS: atom_id res chain seq x y z
N MET A 1 19.03 -55.16 -35.55
CA MET A 1 19.56 -54.74 -36.85
C MET A 1 19.89 -53.29 -36.65
N SER A 2 21.08 -53.06 -36.22
CA SER A 2 22.35 -52.74 -36.93
C SER A 2 22.27 -51.29 -37.38
N GLU A 3 23.04 -50.50 -36.87
CA GLU A 3 24.50 -50.13 -36.86
C GLU A 3 24.63 -48.77 -37.50
N THR A 4 25.44 -47.86 -37.24
CA THR A 4 26.75 -47.73 -36.62
C THR A 4 27.36 -46.42 -37.13
N GLN A 5 28.01 -45.65 -36.23
CA GLN A 5 29.35 -45.04 -36.41
C GLN A 5 29.53 -43.93 -37.47
N GLN A 6 30.35 -42.93 -37.38
CA GLN A 6 31.58 -42.56 -36.62
C GLN A 6 31.94 -41.13 -37.04
N SER A 7 32.42 -40.32 -36.20
CA SER A 7 33.81 -39.96 -35.84
C SER A 7 34.46 -38.91 -36.77
N GLY A 8 35.09 -37.91 -36.16
CA GLY A 8 36.01 -36.99 -36.82
C GLY A 8 36.55 -35.89 -35.91
N ARG A 9 37.57 -36.21 -35.14
CA ARG A 9 38.50 -35.32 -34.41
C ARG A 9 39.42 -34.60 -35.37
N GLN A 10 39.80 -33.34 -35.14
CA GLN A 10 41.22 -32.89 -35.16
C GLN A 10 41.37 -31.44 -34.74
N THR A 11 42.09 -31.25 -33.76
CA THR A 11 43.14 -30.43 -33.17
C THR A 11 44.01 -29.59 -34.11
N ARG A 12 44.35 -28.35 -33.66
CA ARG A 12 45.68 -27.69 -33.59
C ARG A 12 45.49 -26.20 -33.38
N SER A 13 45.91 -25.62 -32.24
CA SER A 13 47.24 -25.17 -31.80
C SER A 13 47.82 -24.00 -32.62
N GLY A 14 48.04 -22.84 -31.97
CA GLY A 14 48.90 -21.77 -32.47
C GLY A 14 48.73 -20.43 -31.75
N ALA A 15 49.42 -20.18 -30.68
CA ALA A 15 50.00 -18.87 -30.33
C ALA A 15 51.49 -18.95 -30.77
N PRO A 16 52.30 -17.88 -30.83
CA PRO A 16 52.34 -16.67 -30.02
C PRO A 16 52.78 -15.40 -30.76
N ASP A 17 53.10 -14.38 -29.96
CA ASP A 17 54.02 -13.25 -30.06
C ASP A 17 53.30 -11.88 -30.03
N GLY A 18 53.41 -11.13 -29.05
CA GLY A 18 54.45 -10.41 -28.36
C GLY A 18 54.96 -9.19 -29.14
N ARG A 19 54.39 -7.97 -28.87
CA ARG A 19 55.17 -6.72 -29.02
C ARG A 19 54.65 -5.63 -28.07
N SER A 20 55.52 -5.28 -27.16
CA SER A 20 55.59 -4.10 -26.35
C SER A 20 55.53 -2.82 -27.19
N ALA A 21 54.69 -1.87 -26.85
CA ALA A 21 54.82 -0.49 -27.31
C ALA A 21 54.66 0.47 -26.10
N ALA A 22 55.69 1.30 -25.97
CA ALA A 22 55.95 2.23 -24.91
C ALA A 22 54.89 3.31 -24.77
N VAL A 23 54.54 3.64 -23.51
CA VAL A 23 53.71 4.78 -23.13
C VAL A 23 54.58 6.02 -23.01
N ALA A 24 54.23 7.07 -23.76
CA ALA A 24 54.76 8.43 -23.61
C ALA A 24 53.90 9.22 -22.62
N PRO A 25 54.44 10.12 -21.80
CA PRO A 25 53.68 10.86 -20.77
C PRO A 25 52.87 12.00 -21.37
N GLN A 26 51.57 12.08 -21.06
CA GLN A 26 50.75 13.21 -21.35
C GLN A 26 50.83 14.25 -20.24
N GLN A 27 50.99 15.49 -20.64
CA GLN A 27 51.13 16.70 -19.89
C GLN A 27 49.84 17.08 -19.12
N GLY A 28 50.00 17.69 -17.96
CA GLY A 28 48.92 18.06 -17.05
C GLY A 28 47.92 19.08 -17.57
N ALA A 29 46.68 18.90 -17.20
CA ALA A 29 45.60 19.86 -17.37
C ALA A 29 45.59 20.87 -16.17
N PRO A 30 45.15 22.12 -16.40
CA PRO A 30 45.24 23.18 -15.43
C PRO A 30 44.19 23.08 -14.32
N VAL A 31 44.60 23.43 -13.11
CA VAL A 31 43.80 23.55 -11.88
C VAL A 31 42.83 24.74 -12.00
N PRO A 32 41.55 24.60 -11.67
CA PRO A 32 40.62 25.74 -11.59
C PRO A 32 40.85 26.57 -10.32
N PRO A 33 40.57 27.89 -10.36
CA PRO A 33 40.87 28.80 -9.25
C PRO A 33 39.87 28.63 -8.09
N ALA A 34 40.36 28.98 -6.90
CA ALA A 34 39.67 28.92 -5.61
C ALA A 34 38.40 29.79 -5.57
N SER A 35 37.38 29.28 -4.86
CA SER A 35 36.14 29.98 -4.56
C SER A 35 36.37 31.15 -3.60
N PRO A 36 35.70 32.30 -3.76
CA PRO A 36 35.74 33.41 -2.82
C PRO A 36 34.86 33.16 -1.61
N SER A 37 35.35 33.72 -0.47
CA SER A 37 34.77 33.73 0.86
C SER A 37 33.32 34.26 0.90
N ARG A 38 32.52 33.66 1.81
CA ARG A 38 31.24 34.21 2.31
C ARG A 38 31.52 35.53 3.01
N ASP A 39 30.97 36.60 2.47
CA ASP A 39 30.33 37.70 3.18
C ASP A 39 29.77 38.70 2.18
N SER A 40 28.58 39.23 2.49
CA SER A 40 27.81 40.23 1.73
C SER A 40 26.92 39.68 0.59
N LEU A 41 25.66 39.43 0.93
CA LEU A 41 24.47 39.72 0.09
C LEU A 41 23.20 39.66 0.96
N SER A 42 23.01 40.70 1.74
CA SER A 42 21.66 41.09 2.18
C SER A 42 21.05 41.97 1.11
N SER A 43 19.73 41.78 0.89
CA SER A 43 18.88 42.57 0.02
C SER A 43 18.92 42.23 -1.48
N ARG A 44 17.97 41.32 -1.90
CA ARG A 44 17.09 41.55 -3.03
C ARG A 44 16.12 40.37 -3.24
N GLN A 45 14.85 40.77 -3.41
CA GLN A 45 13.74 40.05 -4.06
C GLN A 45 12.89 39.13 -3.18
N ALA A 46 11.87 39.77 -2.59
CA ALA A 46 10.53 39.20 -2.47
C ALA A 46 9.93 39.10 -3.90
N GLY A 47 9.66 37.89 -4.33
CA GLY A 47 9.00 37.61 -5.62
C GLY A 47 9.13 36.13 -5.96
N ASP A 48 8.00 35.43 -6.00
CA ASP A 48 7.80 34.00 -6.29
C ASP A 48 7.88 33.03 -5.11
N ARG A 49 6.95 33.20 -4.15
CA ARG A 49 6.44 32.12 -3.31
C ARG A 49 4.93 32.00 -3.51
N HIS A 50 4.52 31.38 -4.60
CA HIS A 50 3.14 30.96 -4.78
C HIS A 50 3.10 29.69 -5.61
N ALA A 51 3.28 28.54 -4.96
CA ALA A 51 2.84 27.22 -5.39
C ALA A 51 3.13 26.11 -4.33
N GLY A 52 3.15 26.41 -3.04
CA GLY A 52 3.46 25.41 -2.01
C GLY A 52 2.58 25.46 -0.77
N ASP A 53 1.67 26.40 -0.67
CA ASP A 53 1.05 26.76 0.63
C ASP A 53 -0.45 26.45 0.76
N SER A 54 -1.00 25.49 0.02
CA SER A 54 -2.43 25.16 0.10
C SER A 54 -2.78 23.75 0.58
N LEU A 55 -1.84 22.93 1.06
CA LEU A 55 -2.13 21.56 1.48
C LEU A 55 -2.24 21.34 3.00
N HIS A 56 -2.03 22.35 3.83
CA HIS A 56 -2.08 22.22 5.29
C HIS A 56 -3.34 22.78 5.98
N THR A 57 -4.40 23.04 5.28
CA THR A 57 -5.51 23.84 5.85
C THR A 57 -6.88 23.16 5.80
N VAL A 58 -7.04 21.86 6.02
CA VAL A 58 -8.39 21.30 5.94
C VAL A 58 -8.95 20.72 7.24
N TYR A 59 -8.14 20.33 8.20
CA TYR A 59 -8.73 19.77 9.44
C TYR A 59 -8.19 20.45 10.71
N ALA A 60 -8.63 21.67 10.95
CA ALA A 60 -8.36 22.40 12.21
C ALA A 60 -9.10 21.80 13.42
N ALA A 61 -10.06 20.90 13.20
CA ALA A 61 -10.79 20.19 14.24
C ALA A 61 -10.84 18.69 13.90
N ARG A 62 -10.70 17.85 14.94
CA ARG A 62 -10.88 16.40 14.82
C ARG A 62 -12.28 16.11 14.27
N PRO A 63 -12.45 15.24 13.24
CA PRO A 63 -13.77 14.86 12.73
C PRO A 63 -14.65 14.26 13.83
N GLN A 64 -15.94 14.57 13.79
CA GLN A 64 -16.91 13.95 14.68
C GLN A 64 -17.04 12.47 14.31
N VAL A 65 -16.98 11.60 15.31
CA VAL A 65 -17.24 10.17 15.21
C VAL A 65 -18.46 9.84 16.03
N ASP A 66 -19.42 9.15 15.43
CA ASP A 66 -20.64 8.70 16.12
C ASP A 66 -20.33 7.53 17.06
N GLU A 67 -21.30 7.21 17.92
CA GLU A 67 -21.22 6.03 18.77
C GLU A 67 -21.22 4.73 17.95
N TRP A 68 -20.61 3.69 18.49
CA TRP A 68 -20.62 2.36 17.91
C TRP A 68 -22.03 1.76 17.93
N VAL A 69 -22.53 1.39 16.77
CA VAL A 69 -23.80 0.67 16.58
C VAL A 69 -23.55 -0.71 15.96
N PRO A 70 -24.48 -1.67 16.07
CA PRO A 70 -24.37 -2.94 15.35
C PRO A 70 -24.17 -2.71 13.86
N ASP A 71 -23.21 -3.44 13.27
CA ASP A 71 -22.96 -3.37 11.83
C ASP A 71 -24.08 -4.04 11.04
N HIS A 72 -24.57 -3.37 10.00
CA HIS A 72 -25.65 -3.91 9.15
C HIS A 72 -25.14 -4.88 8.06
N VAL A 73 -23.83 -5.00 7.88
CA VAL A 73 -23.20 -5.88 6.88
C VAL A 73 -22.68 -7.17 7.52
N LEU A 74 -21.98 -7.05 8.66
CA LEU A 74 -21.29 -8.16 9.31
C LEU A 74 -21.88 -8.42 10.70
N GLU A 75 -22.55 -9.55 10.86
CA GLU A 75 -23.06 -10.00 12.15
C GLU A 75 -21.91 -10.15 13.18
N GLY A 76 -22.12 -9.63 14.39
CA GLY A 76 -21.12 -9.63 15.47
C GLY A 76 -20.05 -8.56 15.34
N TYR A 77 -20.27 -7.59 14.44
CA TYR A 77 -19.44 -6.40 14.27
C TYR A 77 -20.20 -5.14 14.68
N GLN A 78 -19.47 -4.07 14.83
CA GLN A 78 -19.97 -2.71 15.10
C GLN A 78 -19.41 -1.77 14.03
N GLN A 79 -20.19 -0.74 13.72
CA GLN A 79 -19.78 0.35 12.86
C GLN A 79 -19.95 1.70 13.57
N ALA A 80 -19.14 2.70 13.18
CA ALA A 80 -19.25 4.09 13.62
C ALA A 80 -19.04 5.01 12.41
N THR A 81 -19.94 5.98 12.23
CA THR A 81 -19.83 6.97 11.15
C THR A 81 -18.90 8.11 11.56
N VAL A 82 -18.10 8.58 10.62
CA VAL A 82 -17.19 9.70 10.76
C VAL A 82 -17.60 10.79 9.80
N HIS A 83 -17.89 11.98 10.28
CA HIS A 83 -18.34 13.12 9.48
C HIS A 83 -17.14 13.92 8.98
N LEU A 84 -16.94 13.93 7.66
CA LEU A 84 -15.79 14.55 7.00
C LEU A 84 -16.12 15.87 6.31
N GLY A 85 -17.37 16.37 6.49
CA GLY A 85 -17.84 17.59 5.86
C GLY A 85 -18.67 17.35 4.60
N HIS A 86 -18.55 18.21 3.61
CA HIS A 86 -19.32 18.15 2.38
C HIS A 86 -18.44 18.43 1.18
N ASP A 87 -18.78 17.83 0.05
CA ASP A 87 -18.24 18.16 -1.27
C ASP A 87 -19.37 18.52 -2.25
N ASP A 88 -19.08 18.53 -3.55
CA ASP A 88 -20.05 18.83 -4.62
C ASP A 88 -21.16 17.77 -4.77
N GLU A 89 -21.01 16.60 -4.15
CA GLU A 89 -21.99 15.50 -4.17
C GLU A 89 -22.75 15.35 -2.83
N GLY A 90 -22.53 16.24 -1.88
CA GLY A 90 -23.22 16.25 -0.59
C GLY A 90 -22.34 15.92 0.60
N GLU A 91 -22.94 15.33 1.64
CA GLU A 91 -22.23 14.95 2.86
C GLU A 91 -21.18 13.86 2.57
N VAL A 92 -19.97 14.08 3.05
CA VAL A 92 -18.87 13.12 2.97
C VAL A 92 -18.65 12.46 4.33
N VAL A 93 -18.69 11.14 4.35
CA VAL A 93 -18.44 10.36 5.57
C VAL A 93 -17.45 9.23 5.29
N ALA A 94 -16.82 8.74 6.36
CA ALA A 94 -16.18 7.41 6.41
C ALA A 94 -16.90 6.55 7.45
N THR A 95 -16.69 5.22 7.40
CA THR A 95 -17.28 4.30 8.36
C THR A 95 -16.19 3.42 8.95
N PHE A 96 -16.05 3.44 10.26
CA PHE A 96 -15.17 2.54 10.99
C PHE A 96 -15.90 1.26 11.33
N VAL A 97 -15.18 0.16 11.27
CA VAL A 97 -15.71 -1.18 11.55
C VAL A 97 -14.77 -1.93 12.50
N ARG A 98 -15.34 -2.58 13.50
CA ARG A 98 -14.61 -3.47 14.41
C ARG A 98 -15.47 -4.67 14.80
N LYS A 99 -14.85 -5.74 15.28
CA LYS A 99 -15.61 -6.82 15.94
C LYS A 99 -16.16 -6.31 17.26
N ASP A 100 -17.41 -6.63 17.56
CA ASP A 100 -18.01 -6.26 18.87
C ASP A 100 -17.21 -6.95 20.00
N PRO A 101 -16.59 -6.18 20.91
CA PRO A 101 -15.81 -6.73 22.01
C PRO A 101 -16.58 -7.73 22.88
N LYS A 102 -17.92 -7.61 22.92
CA LYS A 102 -18.79 -8.53 23.69
C LYS A 102 -18.89 -9.92 23.03
N THR A 103 -18.70 -10.01 21.72
CA THR A 103 -18.79 -11.27 20.96
C THR A 103 -17.46 -12.02 20.89
N LEU A 104 -16.37 -11.43 21.39
CA LEU A 104 -15.05 -12.06 21.37
C LEU A 104 -15.03 -13.35 22.20
N PRO A 105 -14.43 -14.45 21.71
CA PRO A 105 -14.20 -15.67 22.48
C PRO A 105 -13.43 -15.38 23.77
N PHE A 106 -13.74 -16.13 24.84
CA PHE A 106 -13.07 -15.97 26.15
C PHE A 106 -11.54 -16.05 26.03
N ALA A 107 -11.02 -16.96 25.22
CA ALA A 107 -9.58 -17.09 24.97
C ALA A 107 -8.96 -15.81 24.39
N ALA A 108 -9.60 -15.18 23.40
CA ALA A 108 -9.15 -13.91 22.80
C ALA A 108 -9.18 -12.77 23.83
N ARG A 109 -10.25 -12.69 24.65
CA ARG A 109 -10.36 -11.70 25.74
C ARG A 109 -9.27 -11.86 26.78
N MET A 110 -8.97 -13.11 27.19
CA MET A 110 -7.90 -13.44 28.14
C MET A 110 -6.53 -13.09 27.56
N GLN A 111 -6.30 -13.36 26.28
CA GLN A 111 -5.05 -13.06 25.61
C GLN A 111 -4.83 -11.54 25.51
N ARG A 112 -5.88 -10.80 25.14
CA ARG A 112 -5.88 -9.32 25.11
C ARG A 112 -5.55 -8.73 26.49
N TRP A 113 -6.18 -9.25 27.56
CA TRP A 113 -5.87 -8.86 28.94
C TRP A 113 -4.41 -9.15 29.31
N ARG A 114 -3.91 -10.33 28.96
CA ARG A 114 -2.53 -10.75 29.25
C ARG A 114 -1.50 -9.85 28.54
N PHE A 115 -1.69 -9.53 27.27
CA PHE A 115 -0.82 -8.62 26.54
C PHE A 115 -0.88 -7.20 27.10
N GLY A 116 -2.07 -6.71 27.44
CA GLY A 116 -2.24 -5.40 28.09
C GLY A 116 -1.53 -5.32 29.44
N ALA A 117 -1.61 -6.38 30.26
CA ALA A 117 -0.92 -6.47 31.55
C ALA A 117 0.61 -6.47 31.41
N LEU A 118 1.14 -7.00 30.29
CA LEU A 118 2.57 -6.98 29.97
C LEU A 118 3.03 -5.65 29.35
N GLY A 119 2.13 -4.67 29.18
CA GLY A 119 2.43 -3.38 28.55
C GLY A 119 2.55 -3.44 27.03
N HIS A 120 2.24 -4.57 26.40
CA HIS A 120 2.25 -4.74 24.95
C HIS A 120 0.85 -4.47 24.38
N ARG A 121 0.63 -3.25 23.91
CA ARG A 121 -0.64 -2.85 23.29
C ARG A 121 -0.41 -2.67 21.80
N LEU A 122 -0.66 -3.73 21.03
CA LEU A 122 -0.69 -3.68 19.59
C LEU A 122 -2.15 -3.63 19.13
N ALA A 123 -2.46 -2.83 18.13
CA ALA A 123 -3.71 -2.84 17.39
C ALA A 123 -3.43 -2.90 15.89
N VAL A 124 -4.35 -3.44 15.10
CA VAL A 124 -4.30 -3.39 13.65
C VAL A 124 -5.29 -2.35 13.15
N MET A 125 -4.84 -1.50 12.25
CA MET A 125 -5.64 -0.60 11.45
C MET A 125 -5.61 -1.07 9.99
N TYR A 126 -6.78 -1.25 9.37
CA TYR A 126 -6.90 -1.78 8.02
C TYR A 126 -7.52 -0.77 7.06
N VAL A 127 -6.91 -0.64 5.87
CA VAL A 127 -7.39 0.21 4.77
C VAL A 127 -7.55 -0.64 3.50
N HIS A 128 -8.77 -0.66 2.94
CA HIS A 128 -9.13 -1.45 1.76
C HIS A 128 -8.66 -0.82 0.44
N GLY A 129 -8.83 -1.56 -0.67
CA GLY A 129 -8.48 -1.14 -2.03
C GLY A 129 -9.59 -0.45 -2.81
N TRP A 130 -9.40 -0.34 -4.15
CA TRP A 130 -10.40 0.14 -5.09
C TRP A 130 -11.54 -0.87 -5.29
N ASN A 131 -12.76 -0.37 -5.45
CA ASN A 131 -13.97 -1.21 -5.57
C ASN A 131 -14.06 -2.24 -4.46
N ASP A 132 -13.88 -1.79 -3.24
CA ASP A 132 -13.70 -2.62 -2.07
C ASP A 132 -14.30 -1.94 -0.83
N TYR A 133 -14.43 -2.69 0.27
CA TYR A 133 -14.85 -2.22 1.59
C TYR A 133 -14.46 -3.29 2.62
N PHE A 134 -14.67 -3.06 3.90
CA PHE A 134 -14.34 -4.08 4.89
C PHE A 134 -15.44 -5.16 5.00
N TYR A 135 -15.13 -6.36 4.52
CA TYR A 135 -15.91 -7.58 4.66
C TYR A 135 -15.08 -8.79 5.11
N ARG A 136 -13.78 -8.61 5.27
CA ARG A 136 -12.77 -9.67 5.53
C ARG A 136 -12.85 -10.15 6.97
N ARG A 137 -13.98 -10.77 7.34
CA ARG A 137 -14.20 -11.31 8.69
C ARG A 137 -13.03 -12.19 9.15
N HIS A 138 -12.53 -13.08 8.29
CA HIS A 138 -11.42 -13.98 8.61
C HIS A 138 -10.11 -13.26 8.95
N GLU A 139 -9.86 -12.08 8.40
CA GLU A 139 -8.67 -11.27 8.69
C GLU A 139 -8.76 -10.65 10.09
N SER A 140 -9.89 -10.03 10.42
CA SER A 140 -10.10 -9.50 11.77
C SER A 140 -10.11 -10.62 12.82
N GLU A 141 -10.74 -11.76 12.53
CA GLU A 141 -10.78 -12.92 13.45
C GLU A 141 -9.40 -13.52 13.68
N TYR A 142 -8.55 -13.51 12.66
CA TYR A 142 -7.15 -13.91 12.81
C TYR A 142 -6.43 -13.04 13.86
N TRP A 143 -6.46 -11.71 13.69
CA TRP A 143 -5.80 -10.79 14.61
C TRP A 143 -6.42 -10.83 16.02
N GLU A 144 -7.73 -10.87 16.10
CA GLU A 144 -8.46 -10.99 17.37
C GLU A 144 -8.13 -12.31 18.09
N SER A 145 -7.92 -13.42 17.38
CA SER A 145 -7.50 -14.70 17.98
C SER A 145 -6.13 -14.61 18.64
N LEU A 146 -5.28 -13.70 18.17
CA LEU A 146 -3.99 -13.37 18.79
C LEU A 146 -4.11 -12.37 19.95
N GLY A 147 -5.33 -11.90 20.28
CA GLY A 147 -5.58 -10.88 21.29
C GLY A 147 -5.26 -9.46 20.81
N ILE A 148 -5.12 -9.24 19.52
CA ILE A 148 -4.80 -7.95 18.90
C ILE A 148 -6.09 -7.34 18.35
N PRO A 149 -6.55 -6.18 18.88
CA PRO A 149 -7.70 -5.47 18.36
C PRO A 149 -7.54 -5.10 16.89
N PHE A 150 -8.62 -5.30 16.12
CA PHE A 150 -8.64 -4.99 14.70
C PHE A 150 -9.70 -3.94 14.40
N TYR A 151 -9.30 -2.91 13.66
CA TYR A 151 -10.14 -1.81 13.21
C TYR A 151 -9.96 -1.62 11.71
N ALA A 152 -11.07 -1.45 11.00
CA ALA A 152 -11.06 -1.18 9.57
C ALA A 152 -11.78 0.15 9.29
N VAL A 153 -11.47 0.75 8.15
CA VAL A 153 -12.22 1.88 7.60
C VAL A 153 -12.78 1.51 6.23
N ASP A 154 -14.07 1.79 6.03
CA ASP A 154 -14.61 2.00 4.70
C ASP A 154 -14.38 3.48 4.36
N LEU A 155 -13.49 3.74 3.41
CA LEU A 155 -13.12 5.09 2.97
C LEU A 155 -14.33 5.83 2.40
N ARG A 156 -14.26 7.17 2.32
CA ARG A 156 -15.30 7.99 1.69
C ARG A 156 -15.74 7.44 0.33
N LYS A 157 -17.06 7.40 0.09
CA LYS A 157 -17.69 6.92 -1.16
C LYS A 157 -17.44 5.45 -1.48
N PHE A 158 -17.11 4.63 -0.45
CA PHE A 158 -17.00 3.18 -0.56
C PHE A 158 -17.89 2.47 0.47
N GLY A 159 -18.37 1.29 0.14
CA GLY A 159 -19.07 0.41 1.07
C GLY A 159 -20.13 1.14 1.90
N ARG A 160 -20.01 1.06 3.23
CA ARG A 160 -20.93 1.71 4.20
C ARG A 160 -20.88 3.24 4.15
N SER A 161 -19.84 3.81 3.54
CA SER A 161 -19.61 5.25 3.47
C SER A 161 -20.19 5.90 2.22
N LEU A 162 -20.61 5.11 1.24
CA LEU A 162 -21.25 5.61 0.01
C LEU A 162 -22.66 6.12 0.32
N ARG A 163 -22.98 7.33 -0.12
CA ARG A 163 -24.30 7.95 0.01
C ARG A 163 -25.02 8.01 -1.33
N ASP A 164 -26.33 8.06 -1.32
CA ASP A 164 -27.15 8.20 -2.51
C ASP A 164 -26.76 9.43 -3.33
N GLY A 165 -26.61 9.24 -4.64
CA GLY A 165 -26.22 10.31 -5.55
C GLY A 165 -24.71 10.58 -5.65
N GLN A 166 -23.90 9.96 -4.79
CA GLN A 166 -22.43 10.07 -4.91
C GLN A 166 -21.86 9.17 -6.01
N THR A 167 -20.73 9.62 -6.57
CA THR A 167 -19.93 8.82 -7.50
C THR A 167 -19.06 7.81 -6.73
N PRO A 168 -19.30 6.48 -6.87
CA PRO A 168 -18.57 5.48 -6.10
C PRO A 168 -17.06 5.60 -6.24
N GLY A 169 -16.36 5.62 -5.11
CA GLY A 169 -14.90 5.68 -5.01
C GLY A 169 -14.23 6.92 -5.59
N TYR A 170 -14.99 7.95 -5.99
CA TYR A 170 -14.44 9.13 -6.63
C TYR A 170 -13.69 10.04 -5.66
N ILE A 171 -12.47 10.38 -6.05
CA ILE A 171 -11.58 11.34 -5.38
C ILE A 171 -10.62 11.94 -6.41
N GLU A 172 -10.23 13.20 -6.24
CA GLU A 172 -9.27 13.89 -7.11
C GLU A 172 -7.88 14.05 -6.48
N ASN A 173 -7.77 13.79 -5.17
CA ASN A 173 -6.50 13.86 -4.43
C ASN A 173 -6.46 12.77 -3.36
N LEU A 174 -5.51 11.83 -3.48
CA LEU A 174 -5.37 10.72 -2.53
C LEU A 174 -4.97 11.16 -1.11
N HIS A 175 -4.39 12.35 -0.94
CA HIS A 175 -4.07 12.90 0.38
C HIS A 175 -5.31 13.24 1.21
N GLU A 176 -6.48 13.39 0.59
CA GLU A 176 -7.72 13.60 1.32
C GLU A 176 -8.09 12.42 2.24
N TYR A 177 -7.64 11.20 1.92
CA TYR A 177 -7.84 10.03 2.79
C TYR A 177 -7.10 10.14 4.14
N ALA A 178 -6.20 11.11 4.29
CA ALA A 178 -5.54 11.39 5.57
C ALA A 178 -6.55 11.71 6.69
N ALA A 179 -7.70 12.31 6.35
CA ALA A 179 -8.74 12.64 7.32
C ALA A 179 -9.32 11.40 8.00
N GLU A 180 -9.71 10.40 7.21
CA GLU A 180 -10.23 9.13 7.71
C GLU A 180 -9.17 8.36 8.49
N CYS A 181 -7.95 8.35 7.95
CA CYS A 181 -6.83 7.64 8.58
C CYS A 181 -6.47 8.25 9.93
N ASN A 182 -6.40 9.58 10.03
CA ASN A 182 -6.16 10.27 11.30
C ASN A 182 -7.28 10.01 12.31
N ALA A 183 -8.55 10.13 11.88
CA ALA A 183 -9.68 9.91 12.76
C ALA A 183 -9.72 8.48 13.30
N LEU A 184 -9.41 7.46 12.48
CA LEU A 184 -9.35 6.08 12.93
C LEU A 184 -8.15 5.83 13.86
N ARG A 185 -6.97 6.37 13.56
CA ARG A 185 -5.81 6.31 14.47
C ARG A 185 -6.15 6.90 15.83
N ASP A 186 -6.76 8.07 15.87
CA ASP A 186 -7.11 8.76 17.11
C ASP A 186 -8.15 7.98 17.91
N LEU A 187 -9.15 7.41 17.24
CA LEU A 187 -10.14 6.53 17.88
C LEU A 187 -9.45 5.31 18.50
N ILE A 188 -8.52 4.67 17.81
CA ILE A 188 -7.76 3.54 18.33
C ILE A 188 -6.95 3.95 19.55
N VAL A 189 -6.33 5.13 19.54
CA VAL A 189 -5.57 5.64 20.68
C VAL A 189 -6.48 5.92 21.87
N ASP A 190 -7.63 6.52 21.66
CA ASP A 190 -8.62 6.78 22.72
C ASP A 190 -9.11 5.48 23.38
N GLU A 191 -9.37 4.45 22.58
CA GLU A 191 -9.88 3.18 23.10
C GLU A 191 -8.82 2.29 23.72
N GLN A 192 -7.61 2.24 23.14
CA GLN A 192 -6.54 1.34 23.57
C GLN A 192 -5.54 2.03 24.51
N GLY A 193 -5.58 3.37 24.59
CA GLY A 193 -4.72 4.23 25.41
C GLY A 193 -3.42 4.63 24.74
N GLU A 194 -2.79 5.69 25.23
CA GLU A 194 -1.61 6.38 24.68
C GLU A 194 -0.38 5.49 24.42
N ARG A 195 -0.32 4.31 24.97
CA ARG A 195 0.79 3.36 24.74
C ARG A 195 0.50 2.35 23.64
N VAL A 196 -0.61 2.49 22.93
CA VAL A 196 -0.93 1.61 21.80
C VAL A 196 0.07 1.82 20.67
N ARG A 197 0.44 0.73 20.01
CA ARG A 197 1.18 0.70 18.77
C ARG A 197 0.26 0.18 17.69
N ILE A 198 0.26 0.81 16.55
CA ILE A 198 -0.65 0.46 15.47
C ILE A 198 0.18 -0.12 14.31
N LEU A 199 -0.18 -1.33 13.91
CA LEU A 199 0.22 -1.90 12.63
C LEU A 199 -0.80 -1.47 11.59
N LEU A 200 -0.39 -0.65 10.64
CA LEU A 200 -1.21 -0.28 9.49
C LEU A 200 -1.10 -1.36 8.42
N VAL A 201 -2.22 -2.02 8.12
CA VAL A 201 -2.35 -3.00 7.04
C VAL A 201 -3.18 -2.39 5.93
N ALA A 202 -2.68 -2.37 4.70
CA ALA A 202 -3.39 -1.72 3.61
C ALA A 202 -3.29 -2.51 2.30
N HIS A 203 -4.39 -2.56 1.55
CA HIS A 203 -4.50 -3.35 0.33
C HIS A 203 -4.58 -2.46 -0.92
N SER A 204 -3.87 -2.84 -1.99
CA SER A 204 -4.00 -2.28 -3.34
C SER A 204 -3.92 -0.74 -3.38
N GLN A 205 -4.98 -0.03 -3.83
CA GLN A 205 -5.07 1.45 -3.78
C GLN A 205 -4.94 1.98 -2.34
N GLY A 206 -5.54 1.28 -1.36
CA GLY A 206 -5.38 1.63 0.05
C GLY A 206 -3.91 1.60 0.48
N GLY A 207 -3.11 0.69 -0.10
CA GLY A 207 -1.67 0.65 0.11
C GLY A 207 -0.94 1.89 -0.44
N LEU A 208 -1.35 2.38 -1.62
CA LEU A 208 -0.83 3.63 -2.18
C LEU A 208 -1.19 4.82 -1.29
N SER A 209 -2.48 5.01 -0.98
CA SER A 209 -2.93 6.15 -0.17
C SER A 209 -2.37 6.13 1.25
N SER A 210 -2.25 4.95 1.87
CA SER A 210 -1.62 4.79 3.20
C SER A 210 -0.13 5.14 3.19
N ALA A 211 0.60 4.77 2.13
CA ALA A 211 2.00 5.14 1.99
C ALA A 211 2.18 6.66 1.86
N LEU A 212 1.31 7.33 1.07
CA LEU A 212 1.30 8.79 0.94
C LEU A 212 0.97 9.47 2.27
N TRP A 213 -0.05 9.00 2.99
CA TRP A 213 -0.41 9.53 4.30
C TRP A 213 0.72 9.39 5.31
N VAL A 214 1.31 8.20 5.43
CA VAL A 214 2.43 7.97 6.36
C VAL A 214 3.64 8.83 6.00
N ASN A 215 3.91 9.03 4.72
CA ASN A 215 5.00 9.88 4.26
C ASN A 215 4.75 11.36 4.60
N SER A 216 3.55 11.88 4.31
CA SER A 216 3.26 13.31 4.46
C SER A 216 3.13 13.75 5.91
N GLU A 217 2.58 12.90 6.79
CA GLU A 217 2.24 13.28 8.15
C GLU A 217 3.10 12.61 9.24
N GLN A 218 3.82 11.52 8.91
CA GLN A 218 4.61 10.74 9.89
C GLN A 218 3.81 10.47 11.19
N PRO A 219 2.60 9.87 11.09
CA PRO A 219 1.63 9.86 12.17
C PRO A 219 2.14 9.09 13.39
N HIS A 220 1.96 9.68 14.56
CA HIS A 220 2.29 9.02 15.83
C HIS A 220 1.47 7.74 16.00
N HIS A 221 1.99 6.79 16.77
CA HIS A 221 1.43 5.47 17.05
C HIS A 221 1.44 4.48 15.88
N ILE A 222 1.61 4.90 14.62
CA ILE A 222 1.83 3.98 13.51
C ILE A 222 3.30 3.52 13.58
N GLU A 223 3.51 2.25 13.91
CA GLU A 223 4.85 1.69 14.15
C GLU A 223 5.34 0.77 13.02
N GLY A 224 4.47 0.43 12.07
CA GLY A 224 4.79 -0.37 10.90
C GLY A 224 3.70 -0.31 9.86
N LEU A 225 4.09 -0.39 8.59
CA LEU A 225 3.20 -0.38 7.43
C LEU A 225 3.34 -1.71 6.68
N ALA A 226 2.29 -2.53 6.70
CA ALA A 226 2.22 -3.79 5.96
C ALA A 226 1.30 -3.65 4.75
N LEU A 227 1.88 -3.73 3.57
CA LEU A 227 1.21 -3.51 2.28
C LEU A 227 0.94 -4.85 1.60
N ASN A 228 -0.34 -5.11 1.33
CA ASN A 228 -0.86 -6.27 0.63
C ASN A 228 -1.08 -5.89 -0.84
N SER A 229 -0.22 -6.36 -1.73
CA SER A 229 -0.26 -6.07 -3.17
C SER A 229 -0.54 -4.60 -3.50
N PRO A 230 0.24 -3.64 -2.96
CA PRO A 230 -0.07 -2.22 -3.09
C PRO A 230 0.07 -1.72 -4.53
N TRP A 231 -0.81 -0.81 -4.95
CA TRP A 231 -0.77 -0.24 -6.30
C TRP A 231 0.24 0.91 -6.42
N LEU A 232 1.53 0.59 -6.28
CA LEU A 232 2.61 1.58 -6.22
C LEU A 232 3.05 2.11 -7.60
N GLU A 233 2.73 1.40 -8.67
CA GLU A 233 3.15 1.73 -10.02
C GLU A 233 2.10 1.29 -11.04
N LEU A 234 2.04 1.99 -12.17
CA LEU A 234 1.17 1.64 -13.28
C LEU A 234 1.55 0.29 -13.91
N GLN A 235 0.53 -0.44 -14.33
CA GLN A 235 0.71 -1.68 -15.09
C GLN A 235 1.29 -1.42 -16.48
N GLY A 236 2.06 -2.38 -16.98
CA GLY A 236 2.61 -2.37 -18.31
C GLY A 236 3.99 -1.72 -18.42
N ASN A 237 4.51 -1.68 -19.64
CA ASN A 237 5.81 -1.10 -19.88
C ASN A 237 5.77 0.45 -19.78
N ARG A 238 6.95 1.04 -19.57
CA ARG A 238 7.13 2.48 -19.40
C ARG A 238 6.49 3.30 -20.56
N MET A 239 6.46 2.72 -21.76
CA MET A 239 5.90 3.37 -22.95
C MET A 239 4.38 3.45 -22.89
N LEU A 240 3.70 2.40 -22.42
CA LEU A 240 2.25 2.38 -22.23
C LEU A 240 1.82 3.41 -21.17
N ARG A 241 2.60 3.56 -20.11
CA ARG A 241 2.41 4.60 -19.07
C ARG A 241 2.52 6.01 -19.60
N LEU A 242 3.54 6.28 -20.43
CA LEU A 242 3.74 7.59 -21.06
C LEU A 242 2.59 7.97 -22.02
N LEU A 243 1.98 6.99 -22.67
CA LEU A 243 0.85 7.22 -23.59
C LEU A 243 -0.49 7.36 -22.85
N SER A 244 -0.66 6.73 -21.69
CA SER A 244 -1.91 6.79 -20.92
C SER A 244 -2.13 8.14 -20.23
N THR A 245 -1.08 8.81 -19.76
CA THR A 245 -1.18 10.09 -19.05
C THR A 245 -1.79 11.21 -19.92
N PRO A 246 -1.32 11.49 -21.14
CA PRO A 246 -1.96 12.47 -22.01
C PRO A 246 -3.41 12.16 -22.36
N LEU A 247 -3.75 10.85 -22.48
CA LEU A 247 -5.11 10.41 -22.74
C LEU A 247 -6.03 10.74 -21.55
N VAL A 248 -5.61 10.42 -20.34
CA VAL A 248 -6.37 10.75 -19.11
C VAL A 248 -6.55 12.27 -18.99
N GLN A 249 -5.51 13.04 -19.28
CA GLN A 249 -5.60 14.50 -19.29
C GLN A 249 -6.61 15.02 -20.33
N ALA A 250 -6.64 14.43 -21.53
CA ALA A 250 -7.62 14.76 -22.55
C ALA A 250 -9.07 14.47 -22.09
N PHE A 251 -9.30 13.32 -21.47
CA PHE A 251 -10.62 12.98 -20.88
C PHE A 251 -10.99 13.95 -19.73
N ARG A 252 -10.00 14.44 -18.98
CA ARG A 252 -10.24 15.40 -17.89
C ARG A 252 -10.73 16.76 -18.39
N LEU A 253 -10.48 17.14 -19.63
CA LEU A 253 -11.06 18.34 -20.23
C LEU A 253 -12.60 18.28 -20.27
N GLY A 254 -13.21 17.11 -20.28
CA GLY A 254 -14.64 16.88 -20.11
C GLY A 254 -15.12 16.88 -18.65
N GLY A 255 -14.23 17.16 -17.69
CA GLY A 255 -14.50 17.12 -16.24
C GLY A 255 -13.87 15.89 -15.55
N GLY A 256 -13.57 16.02 -14.25
CA GLY A 256 -12.93 14.95 -13.46
C GLY A 256 -13.75 13.66 -13.41
N LYS A 257 -15.08 13.76 -13.45
CA LYS A 257 -16.02 12.63 -13.40
C LYS A 257 -16.23 11.94 -14.77
N THR A 258 -15.55 12.36 -15.83
CA THR A 258 -15.60 11.71 -17.15
C THR A 258 -15.15 10.26 -17.04
N VAL A 259 -15.98 9.34 -17.53
CA VAL A 259 -15.71 7.88 -17.50
C VAL A 259 -14.62 7.55 -18.50
N LEU A 260 -13.62 6.80 -18.07
CA LEU A 260 -12.57 6.27 -18.94
C LEU A 260 -13.04 4.97 -19.61
N PRO A 261 -12.65 4.73 -20.88
CA PRO A 261 -13.01 3.51 -21.62
C PRO A 261 -12.15 2.32 -21.16
N ILE A 262 -12.02 2.11 -19.86
CA ILE A 262 -11.29 1.03 -19.24
C ILE A 262 -12.32 0.07 -18.64
N ARG A 263 -12.27 -1.19 -19.04
CA ARG A 263 -13.15 -2.24 -18.50
C ARG A 263 -12.33 -3.26 -17.72
N ASP A 264 -12.77 -3.55 -16.51
CA ASP A 264 -12.29 -4.72 -15.77
C ASP A 264 -12.86 -5.99 -16.43
N PRO A 265 -12.04 -6.95 -16.85
CA PRO A 265 -12.53 -8.22 -17.36
C PRO A 265 -13.18 -9.11 -16.30
N GLY A 266 -13.16 -8.72 -15.02
CA GLY A 266 -13.78 -9.43 -13.90
C GLY A 266 -13.04 -10.72 -13.48
N PHE A 267 -11.82 -10.93 -13.94
CA PHE A 267 -11.08 -12.17 -13.65
C PHE A 267 -10.70 -12.31 -12.18
N TYR A 268 -10.35 -11.21 -11.52
CA TYR A 268 -10.09 -11.23 -10.08
C TYR A 268 -11.36 -11.62 -9.29
N GLY A 269 -12.50 -11.01 -9.57
CA GLY A 269 -13.78 -11.39 -8.98
C GLY A 269 -14.10 -12.88 -9.19
N ARG A 270 -13.84 -13.39 -10.41
CA ARG A 270 -13.97 -14.82 -10.72
C ARG A 270 -13.01 -15.71 -9.91
N CYS A 271 -11.81 -15.22 -9.55
CA CYS A 271 -10.88 -15.99 -8.72
C CYS A 271 -11.38 -16.16 -7.29
N ILE A 272 -12.06 -15.16 -6.72
CA ILE A 272 -12.44 -15.14 -5.31
C ILE A 272 -13.86 -15.64 -5.06
N SER A 273 -14.81 -15.43 -5.98
CA SER A 273 -16.22 -15.78 -5.80
C SER A 273 -16.45 -17.28 -5.73
N HIS A 274 -17.18 -17.72 -4.69
CA HIS A 274 -17.63 -19.10 -4.51
C HIS A 274 -18.46 -19.59 -5.70
N ALA A 275 -19.33 -18.75 -6.26
CA ALA A 275 -20.16 -19.07 -7.42
C ALA A 275 -19.36 -19.47 -8.67
N THR A 276 -18.09 -19.09 -8.75
CA THR A 276 -17.18 -19.39 -9.87
C THR A 276 -16.01 -20.29 -9.47
N GLY A 277 -16.06 -20.92 -8.28
CA GLY A 277 -15.05 -21.86 -7.78
C GLY A 277 -13.96 -21.22 -6.92
N GLY A 278 -14.13 -19.99 -6.45
CA GLY A 278 -13.35 -19.38 -5.37
C GLY A 278 -13.85 -19.81 -3.99
N GLU A 279 -13.39 -19.13 -2.95
CA GLU A 279 -13.73 -19.50 -1.56
C GLU A 279 -14.71 -18.52 -0.88
N TRP A 280 -15.12 -17.43 -1.54
CA TRP A 280 -15.74 -16.30 -0.85
C TRP A 280 -17.06 -15.87 -1.47
N ASP A 281 -18.05 -15.53 -0.61
CA ASP A 281 -19.41 -15.15 -1.00
C ASP A 281 -19.66 -13.62 -0.95
N TYR A 282 -18.60 -12.82 -0.86
CA TYR A 282 -18.70 -11.37 -0.56
C TYR A 282 -19.27 -10.51 -1.69
N LEU A 283 -19.13 -10.97 -2.94
CA LEU A 283 -19.53 -10.20 -4.12
C LEU A 283 -21.05 -10.13 -4.28
N ASP A 284 -21.79 -10.98 -3.56
CA ASP A 284 -23.25 -11.05 -3.62
C ASP A 284 -23.93 -10.01 -2.70
N HIS A 285 -23.14 -9.21 -1.94
CA HIS A 285 -23.72 -8.19 -1.07
C HIS A 285 -24.08 -6.93 -1.87
N PRO A 286 -25.27 -6.30 -1.63
CA PRO A 286 -25.76 -5.13 -2.38
C PRO A 286 -24.81 -3.92 -2.36
N ILE A 287 -23.93 -3.81 -1.34
CA ILE A 287 -22.92 -2.75 -1.24
C ILE A 287 -21.79 -2.91 -2.26
N CYS A 288 -21.66 -4.11 -2.86
CA CYS A 288 -20.62 -4.45 -3.80
C CYS A 288 -21.13 -4.38 -5.25
N ASP A 289 -21.75 -3.28 -5.66
CA ASP A 289 -22.11 -3.09 -7.06
C ASP A 289 -20.86 -2.72 -7.88
N SER A 290 -20.15 -3.75 -8.34
CA SER A 290 -18.97 -3.58 -9.19
C SER A 290 -19.25 -2.83 -10.49
N ALA A 291 -20.50 -2.83 -10.96
CA ALA A 291 -20.91 -2.09 -12.16
C ALA A 291 -20.92 -0.57 -11.95
N ALA A 292 -21.09 -0.12 -10.71
CA ALA A 292 -21.06 1.30 -10.36
C ALA A 292 -19.63 1.87 -10.25
N PHE A 293 -18.63 1.01 -9.98
CA PHE A 293 -17.23 1.43 -9.84
C PHE A 293 -16.53 1.48 -11.21
N VAL A 294 -16.75 2.54 -11.94
CA VAL A 294 -16.09 2.75 -13.24
C VAL A 294 -14.95 3.75 -13.10
N PRO A 295 -13.75 3.47 -13.69
CA PRO A 295 -12.63 4.40 -13.65
C PRO A 295 -12.98 5.76 -14.25
N ARG A 296 -12.70 6.84 -13.52
CA ARG A 296 -12.93 8.22 -13.95
C ARG A 296 -11.63 9.00 -14.08
N ALA A 297 -11.63 10.02 -14.94
CA ALA A 297 -10.41 10.75 -15.31
C ALA A 297 -9.75 11.44 -14.11
N GLY A 298 -10.53 12.06 -13.21
CA GLY A 298 -10.01 12.70 -12.00
C GLY A 298 -9.39 11.70 -11.02
N TRP A 299 -10.08 10.60 -10.77
CA TRP A 299 -9.56 9.53 -9.92
C TRP A 299 -8.27 8.91 -10.49
N MET A 300 -8.23 8.61 -11.79
CA MET A 300 -7.01 8.05 -12.41
C MET A 300 -5.85 9.07 -12.37
N GLN A 301 -6.13 10.36 -12.50
CA GLN A 301 -5.12 11.40 -12.35
C GLN A 301 -4.59 11.44 -10.90
N ALA A 302 -5.46 11.28 -9.89
CA ALA A 302 -5.05 11.20 -8.49
C ALA A 302 -4.12 10.01 -8.24
N ILE A 303 -4.43 8.83 -8.83
CA ILE A 303 -3.55 7.65 -8.81
C ILE A 303 -2.18 7.97 -9.43
N TYR A 304 -2.15 8.58 -10.63
CA TYR A 304 -0.90 8.94 -11.30
C TYR A 304 -0.06 9.93 -10.51
N ASN A 305 -0.69 10.91 -9.87
CA ASN A 305 -0.01 11.86 -9.01
C ASN A 305 0.64 11.15 -7.81
N GLY A 306 -0.11 10.29 -7.11
CA GLY A 306 0.42 9.53 -5.97
C GLY A 306 1.56 8.58 -6.35
N GLN A 307 1.44 7.86 -7.47
CA GLN A 307 2.52 7.02 -8.00
C GLN A 307 3.73 7.86 -8.43
N GLY A 308 3.49 9.07 -8.96
CA GLY A 308 4.54 10.03 -9.26
C GLY A 308 5.30 10.51 -8.02
N GLU A 309 4.64 10.61 -6.86
CA GLU A 309 5.29 10.91 -5.58
C GLU A 309 6.20 9.74 -5.14
N ILE A 310 5.71 8.50 -5.23
CA ILE A 310 6.55 7.32 -4.94
C ILE A 310 7.77 7.28 -5.87
N ALA A 311 7.61 7.56 -7.15
CA ALA A 311 8.71 7.55 -8.11
C ALA A 311 9.81 8.60 -7.78
N ARG A 312 9.48 9.65 -7.02
CA ARG A 312 10.42 10.69 -6.54
C ARG A 312 11.04 10.36 -5.18
N HIS A 313 10.80 9.21 -4.63
CA HIS A 313 11.15 8.78 -3.28
C HIS A 313 10.28 9.40 -2.18
N LEU A 314 9.78 8.52 -1.29
CA LEU A 314 9.13 8.89 -0.05
C LEU A 314 10.13 8.78 1.12
N ASP A 315 9.91 9.53 2.19
CA ASP A 315 10.70 9.49 3.44
C ASP A 315 9.91 8.79 4.56
N ILE A 316 9.40 7.59 4.30
CA ILE A 316 8.70 6.80 5.34
C ILE A 316 9.74 6.28 6.33
N ARG A 317 9.65 6.75 7.59
CA ARG A 317 10.66 6.48 8.65
C ARG A 317 10.34 5.25 9.48
N ILE A 318 9.15 4.70 9.35
CA ILE A 318 8.77 3.44 9.99
C ILE A 318 9.09 2.26 9.07
N PRO A 319 9.26 1.03 9.60
CA PRO A 319 9.43 -0.15 8.77
C PRO A 319 8.24 -0.39 7.86
N VAL A 320 8.53 -0.76 6.61
CA VAL A 320 7.53 -1.11 5.59
C VAL A 320 7.72 -2.57 5.18
N LEU A 321 6.64 -3.34 5.16
CA LEU A 321 6.57 -4.67 4.58
C LEU A 321 5.69 -4.63 3.34
N VAL A 322 6.23 -5.04 2.19
CA VAL A 322 5.47 -5.19 0.95
C VAL A 322 5.34 -6.67 0.61
N CYS A 323 4.12 -7.17 0.65
CA CYS A 323 3.77 -8.54 0.27
C CYS A 323 3.18 -8.55 -1.14
N THR A 324 3.66 -9.46 -2.00
CA THR A 324 3.13 -9.66 -3.35
C THR A 324 2.97 -11.15 -3.64
N SER A 325 2.14 -11.50 -4.62
CA SER A 325 2.15 -12.83 -5.22
C SER A 325 3.56 -13.20 -5.75
N ASP A 326 3.77 -14.45 -6.08
CA ASP A 326 5.00 -14.91 -6.73
C ASP A 326 4.98 -14.72 -8.26
N LYS A 327 3.82 -14.48 -8.86
CA LYS A 327 3.66 -14.26 -10.30
C LYS A 327 2.48 -13.36 -10.65
N THR A 328 2.58 -12.74 -11.82
CA THR A 328 1.54 -11.93 -12.46
C THR A 328 0.92 -12.69 -13.62
N MET A 329 -0.41 -12.56 -13.77
CA MET A 329 -1.14 -13.05 -14.95
C MET A 329 -2.13 -11.98 -15.46
N LEU A 330 -1.60 -11.01 -16.22
CA LEU A 330 -2.38 -9.94 -16.86
C LEU A 330 -2.71 -10.35 -18.30
N GLN A 331 -3.81 -11.04 -18.49
CA GLN A 331 -4.25 -11.56 -19.79
C GLN A 331 -5.62 -11.00 -20.17
N THR A 332 -5.96 -11.06 -21.45
CA THR A 332 -7.26 -10.62 -21.98
C THR A 332 -8.31 -11.74 -22.00
N THR A 333 -7.91 -12.97 -21.73
CA THR A 333 -8.75 -14.17 -21.67
C THR A 333 -8.53 -14.89 -20.36
N TRP A 334 -9.59 -15.55 -19.87
CA TRP A 334 -9.50 -16.33 -18.63
C TRP A 334 -8.53 -17.51 -18.75
N ASP A 335 -7.74 -17.71 -17.70
CA ASP A 335 -6.86 -18.86 -17.48
C ASP A 335 -6.97 -19.31 -16.02
N GLU A 336 -7.09 -20.62 -15.77
CA GLU A 336 -7.20 -21.16 -14.40
C GLU A 336 -5.97 -20.89 -13.54
N GLY A 337 -4.81 -20.64 -14.14
CA GLY A 337 -3.60 -20.21 -13.44
C GLY A 337 -3.76 -18.88 -12.71
N MET A 338 -4.72 -18.03 -13.11
CA MET A 338 -5.04 -16.76 -12.43
C MET A 338 -5.49 -16.98 -10.99
N ARG A 339 -6.04 -18.16 -10.65
CA ARG A 339 -6.41 -18.53 -9.28
C ARG A 339 -5.21 -18.68 -8.34
N ARG A 340 -4.00 -18.59 -8.86
CA ARG A 340 -2.73 -18.72 -8.14
C ARG A 340 -1.73 -17.64 -8.55
N ALA A 341 -2.23 -16.47 -8.96
CA ALA A 341 -1.40 -15.35 -9.43
C ALA A 341 -2.10 -14.02 -9.11
N ASP A 342 -1.36 -12.93 -9.15
CA ASP A 342 -1.95 -11.59 -9.23
C ASP A 342 -2.44 -11.35 -10.66
N SER A 343 -3.75 -11.26 -10.84
CA SER A 343 -4.41 -10.99 -12.11
C SER A 343 -4.80 -9.52 -12.31
N VAL A 344 -4.40 -8.66 -11.36
CA VAL A 344 -4.75 -7.24 -11.32
C VAL A 344 -3.52 -6.35 -11.50
N LEU A 345 -2.40 -6.64 -10.81
CA LEU A 345 -1.21 -5.80 -10.81
C LEU A 345 0.04 -6.56 -11.27
N ASP A 346 1.00 -5.80 -11.81
CA ASP A 346 2.33 -6.32 -12.14
C ASP A 346 3.22 -6.33 -10.88
N ILE A 347 3.50 -7.52 -10.35
CA ILE A 347 4.31 -7.71 -9.15
C ILE A 347 5.77 -7.22 -9.32
N VAL A 348 6.30 -7.21 -10.55
CA VAL A 348 7.64 -6.71 -10.81
C VAL A 348 7.66 -5.20 -10.66
N ALA A 349 6.66 -4.51 -11.22
CA ALA A 349 6.51 -3.07 -11.08
C ALA A 349 6.31 -2.67 -9.61
N ILE A 350 5.45 -3.39 -8.86
CA ILE A 350 5.27 -3.16 -7.41
C ILE A 350 6.60 -3.25 -6.66
N ARG A 351 7.37 -4.31 -6.88
CA ARG A 351 8.65 -4.54 -6.18
C ARG A 351 9.70 -3.50 -6.52
N GLN A 352 9.75 -3.06 -7.79
CA GLN A 352 10.64 -1.99 -8.21
C GLN A 352 10.28 -0.64 -7.58
N ALA A 353 8.99 -0.32 -7.50
CA ALA A 353 8.52 0.91 -6.87
C ALA A 353 8.68 0.88 -5.34
N ALA A 354 8.58 -0.28 -4.72
CA ALA A 354 8.62 -0.45 -3.27
C ALA A 354 9.92 0.07 -2.62
N ILE A 355 11.06 0.01 -3.32
CA ILE A 355 12.34 0.53 -2.81
C ILE A 355 12.33 2.05 -2.59
N ASN A 356 11.37 2.75 -3.19
CA ASN A 356 11.21 4.19 -3.06
C ASN A 356 10.31 4.61 -1.88
N LEU A 357 9.81 3.67 -1.08
CA LEU A 357 8.91 3.98 0.03
C LEU A 357 9.64 4.55 1.25
N GLY A 358 10.92 4.21 1.44
CA GLY A 358 11.72 4.64 2.59
C GLY A 358 12.92 3.74 2.83
N ASP A 359 13.67 4.01 3.90
CA ASP A 359 14.96 3.35 4.19
C ASP A 359 14.84 1.89 4.65
N MET A 360 13.68 1.49 5.20
CA MET A 360 13.48 0.17 5.80
C MET A 360 12.34 -0.58 5.13
N VAL A 361 12.56 -1.08 3.92
CA VAL A 361 11.58 -1.84 3.15
C VAL A 361 11.94 -3.32 3.12
N THR A 362 10.99 -4.16 3.50
CA THR A 362 11.05 -5.62 3.40
C THR A 362 10.13 -6.08 2.29
N LEU A 363 10.62 -6.87 1.36
CA LEU A 363 9.81 -7.50 0.31
C LEU A 363 9.53 -8.95 0.67
N ALA A 364 8.28 -9.36 0.60
CA ALA A 364 7.85 -10.73 0.84
C ALA A 364 7.07 -11.29 -0.35
N THR A 365 7.37 -12.52 -0.72
CA THR A 365 6.71 -13.24 -1.80
C THR A 365 5.79 -14.30 -1.24
N ILE A 366 4.53 -14.29 -1.65
CA ILE A 366 3.51 -15.27 -1.28
C ILE A 366 3.24 -16.18 -2.47
N ARG A 367 3.64 -17.44 -2.35
CA ARG A 367 3.48 -18.42 -3.44
C ARG A 367 2.02 -18.77 -3.67
N GLY A 368 1.57 -18.63 -4.91
CA GLY A 368 0.19 -18.88 -5.29
C GLY A 368 -0.79 -17.86 -4.71
N GLY A 369 -0.32 -16.66 -4.35
CA GLY A 369 -1.15 -15.56 -3.86
C GLY A 369 -2.02 -14.97 -4.97
N LEU A 370 -3.26 -14.61 -4.63
CA LEU A 370 -4.12 -13.76 -5.45
C LEU A 370 -3.70 -12.29 -5.32
N HIS A 371 -4.39 -11.39 -6.00
CA HIS A 371 -4.19 -9.95 -5.83
C HIS A 371 -4.38 -9.53 -4.37
N ASP A 372 -5.49 -9.90 -3.74
CA ASP A 372 -5.59 -9.83 -2.28
C ASP A 372 -5.05 -11.12 -1.66
N LEU A 373 -3.91 -11.02 -0.99
CA LEU A 373 -3.22 -12.17 -0.39
C LEU A 373 -4.02 -12.77 0.77
N SER A 374 -4.86 -11.97 1.45
CA SER A 374 -5.73 -12.44 2.53
C SER A 374 -6.90 -13.27 2.00
N LEU A 375 -7.31 -13.06 0.75
CA LEU A 375 -8.36 -13.81 0.07
C LEU A 375 -7.85 -15.01 -0.73
N SER A 376 -6.55 -15.23 -0.75
CA SER A 376 -5.92 -16.37 -1.44
C SER A 376 -6.35 -17.70 -0.86
N TYR A 377 -6.11 -18.79 -1.59
CA TYR A 377 -6.32 -20.15 -1.09
C TYR A 377 -5.56 -20.41 0.22
N PRO A 378 -5.99 -21.39 1.04
CA PRO A 378 -5.55 -21.54 2.44
C PRO A 378 -4.05 -21.64 2.63
N ASP A 379 -3.31 -22.23 1.71
CA ASP A 379 -1.85 -22.35 1.76
C ASP A 379 -1.14 -21.00 1.59
N ALA A 380 -1.54 -20.20 0.60
CA ALA A 380 -1.00 -18.86 0.36
C ALA A 380 -1.46 -17.89 1.46
N ARG A 381 -2.72 -17.95 1.86
CA ARG A 381 -3.28 -17.13 2.95
C ARG A 381 -2.56 -17.36 4.28
N ARG A 382 -2.30 -18.62 4.66
CA ARG A 382 -1.51 -18.94 5.87
C ARG A 382 -0.07 -18.42 5.77
N GLN A 383 0.53 -18.48 4.58
CA GLN A 383 1.86 -17.92 4.35
C GLN A 383 1.87 -16.41 4.56
N TYR A 384 0.88 -15.69 3.99
CA TYR A 384 0.72 -14.25 4.14
C TYR A 384 0.59 -13.86 5.63
N PHE A 385 -0.41 -14.36 6.33
CA PHE A 385 -0.61 -14.03 7.75
C PHE A 385 0.60 -14.40 8.61
N GLY A 386 1.21 -15.56 8.35
CA GLY A 386 2.41 -15.98 9.08
C GLY A 386 3.61 -15.06 8.87
N ILE A 387 3.78 -14.47 7.68
CA ILE A 387 4.84 -13.50 7.38
C ILE A 387 4.54 -12.18 8.07
N VAL A 388 3.34 -11.63 7.89
CA VAL A 388 2.96 -10.33 8.49
C VAL A 388 3.07 -10.40 10.01
N THR A 389 2.59 -11.47 10.63
CA THR A 389 2.65 -11.65 12.11
C THR A 389 4.08 -11.72 12.61
N ARG A 390 4.95 -12.52 11.99
CA ARG A 390 6.37 -12.61 12.38
C ARG A 390 7.08 -11.27 12.20
N TRP A 391 6.82 -10.59 11.11
CA TRP A 391 7.39 -9.28 10.86
C TRP A 391 6.91 -8.25 11.89
N ALA A 392 5.61 -8.20 12.20
CA ALA A 392 5.04 -7.34 13.23
C ALA A 392 5.62 -7.64 14.62
N ALA A 393 5.81 -8.92 14.96
CA ALA A 393 6.45 -9.31 16.22
C ALA A 393 7.88 -8.79 16.32
N LEU A 394 8.68 -8.88 15.26
CA LEU A 394 10.04 -8.32 15.22
C LEU A 394 10.03 -6.80 15.42
N MET A 395 9.05 -6.07 14.87
CA MET A 395 8.90 -4.63 15.07
C MET A 395 8.55 -4.29 16.52
N ALA A 396 7.68 -5.09 17.16
CA ALA A 396 7.37 -4.93 18.59
C ALA A 396 8.60 -5.11 19.49
N TRP A 397 9.56 -5.97 19.11
CA TRP A 397 10.79 -6.23 19.87
C TRP A 397 11.84 -5.13 19.76
N ARG A 398 11.80 -4.27 18.74
CA ARG A 398 12.79 -3.20 18.52
C ARG A 398 12.97 -2.25 19.71
N ARG A 399 11.95 -2.08 20.55
CA ARG A 399 12.05 -1.24 21.77
C ARG A 399 12.52 -2.01 23.01
N ILE A 400 12.57 -3.34 22.98
CA ILE A 400 13.09 -4.16 24.09
C ILE A 400 14.63 -4.24 24.01
N ILE A 401 15.18 -4.18 22.80
CA ILE A 401 16.62 -4.06 22.57
C ILE A 401 16.87 -2.58 22.22
N PRO A 402 17.39 -1.76 23.16
CA PRO A 402 17.80 -0.41 22.81
C PRO A 402 18.78 -0.52 21.64
N PRO A 403 18.73 0.40 20.65
CA PRO A 403 19.73 0.40 19.59
C PRO A 403 21.11 0.36 20.28
N PRO A 404 22.02 -0.51 19.84
CA PRO A 404 23.38 -0.49 20.36
C PRO A 404 23.85 0.95 20.26
N ARG A 405 24.51 1.46 21.30
CA ARG A 405 25.15 2.78 21.24
C ARG A 405 26.21 2.71 20.14
N VAL A 406 25.79 2.95 18.91
CA VAL A 406 26.59 2.83 17.68
C VAL A 406 27.73 3.84 17.65
N THR A 407 27.65 4.87 18.50
CA THR A 407 28.65 5.93 18.62
C THR A 407 30.04 5.47 19.09
N SER A 408 30.17 4.34 19.77
CA SER A 408 31.48 3.85 20.19
C SER A 408 32.13 2.83 19.26
N ALA A 409 31.34 2.12 18.46
CA ALA A 409 31.88 1.08 17.56
C ALA A 409 32.25 1.64 16.18
N LEU A 410 31.55 2.66 15.67
CA LEU A 410 31.90 3.33 14.39
C LEU A 410 33.13 4.26 14.51
N ASN A 411 33.48 4.70 15.72
CA ASN A 411 34.71 5.48 15.93
C ASN A 411 35.96 4.59 16.10
N ALA A 412 35.80 3.28 16.06
CA ALA A 412 36.90 2.32 16.18
C ALA A 412 37.22 1.61 14.81
N LEU A 413 36.52 1.94 13.74
CA LEU A 413 36.78 1.57 12.36
C LEU A 413 37.34 2.75 11.57
#